data_ddc3e3172818322c33338ab1510cd14b
#
_entry.id   ddc3e3172818322c33338ab1510cd14b
#
_cell.length_a   1.000
_cell.length_b   1.000
_cell.length_c   1.000
_cell.angle_alpha   90.00
_cell.angle_beta   90.00
_cell.angle_gamma   90.00
#
_symmetry.space_group_name_H-M   'P 1'
#
loop_
_entity.id
_entity.type
_entity.pdbx_description
1 polymer ?
#
loop_
_entity_poly.entity_id
_entity_poly.type
_entity_poly.pdbx_seq_one_letter_code
_entity_poly.pdbx_strand_id
1 'polypeptide(L)'
;MASKHQSRVINKMETDGWYVINLIKTNKNGIPDLMCLKDGKCVFIECKEYTDTLKPLQKFRIEELNKMGFTAYMDKAEKSKK
;
A
#
# COMPACT_ATOMS: atom_id res chain seq x y z
N MET A 1 4.04 12.62 -6.44
CA MET A 1 3.38 13.23 -5.27
C MET A 1 2.38 12.24 -4.68
N ALA A 2 2.41 12.06 -3.38
CA ALA A 2 1.49 11.14 -2.74
C ALA A 2 0.08 11.73 -2.69
N SER A 3 -0.93 10.87 -2.88
CA SER A 3 -2.32 11.29 -2.71
C SER A 3 -2.62 11.58 -1.24
N LYS A 4 -3.73 12.25 -0.98
CA LYS A 4 -4.15 12.51 0.40
C LYS A 4 -4.34 11.21 1.18
N HIS A 5 -4.93 10.21 0.54
CA HIS A 5 -5.15 8.93 1.22
C HIS A 5 -3.83 8.23 1.52
N GLN A 6 -2.89 8.27 0.58
CA GLN A 6 -1.57 7.66 0.80
C GLN A 6 -0.88 8.31 1.98
N SER A 7 -0.96 9.64 2.09
CA SER A 7 -0.38 10.35 3.23
C SER A 7 -1.03 9.94 4.54
N ARG A 8 -2.36 9.76 4.55
CA ARG A 8 -3.07 9.30 5.75
C ARG A 8 -2.62 7.90 6.17
N VAL A 9 -2.46 7.01 5.18
CA VAL A 9 -2.02 5.64 5.47
C VAL A 9 -0.61 5.64 6.03
N ILE A 10 0.30 6.43 5.45
CA ILE A 10 1.66 6.55 5.95
C ILE A 10 1.64 7.02 7.40
N ASN A 11 0.91 8.09 7.69
CA ASN A 11 0.85 8.64 9.05
C ASN A 11 0.28 7.63 10.04
N LYS A 12 -0.78 6.93 9.65
CA LYS A 12 -1.40 5.92 10.50
C LYS A 12 -0.43 4.79 10.82
N MET A 13 0.26 4.30 9.80
CA MET A 13 1.21 3.20 9.98
C MET A 13 2.40 3.64 10.84
N GLU A 14 2.93 4.84 10.58
CA GLU A 14 4.05 5.34 11.38
C GLU A 14 3.66 5.57 12.82
N THR A 15 2.45 6.09 13.07
CA THR A 15 1.94 6.26 14.43
C THR A 15 1.86 4.92 15.15
N ASP A 16 1.56 3.85 14.40
CA ASP A 16 1.46 2.50 14.95
C ASP A 16 2.82 1.79 15.05
N GLY A 17 3.90 2.51 14.78
CA GLY A 17 5.25 1.99 14.97
C GLY A 17 5.87 1.32 13.76
N TRP A 18 5.24 1.40 12.59
CA TRP A 18 5.79 0.80 11.39
C TRP A 18 6.84 1.70 10.75
N TYR A 19 7.87 1.08 10.20
CA TYR A 19 8.86 1.77 9.39
C TYR A 19 8.33 1.75 7.96
N VAL A 20 7.90 2.91 7.45
CA VAL A 20 7.20 2.99 6.17
C VAL A 20 8.14 3.47 5.08
N ILE A 21 8.20 2.71 3.99
CA ILE A 21 8.99 3.06 2.82
C ILE A 21 8.02 3.33 1.66
N ASN A 22 8.13 4.51 1.07
CA ASN A 22 7.34 4.88 -0.09
C ASN A 22 8.06 4.37 -1.34
N LEU A 23 7.48 3.38 -2.03
CA LEU A 23 8.10 2.74 -3.19
C LEU A 23 7.80 3.53 -4.47
N ILE A 24 8.43 4.69 -4.58
CA ILE A 24 8.15 5.61 -5.69
C ILE A 24 8.59 5.04 -7.04
N LYS A 25 9.75 4.40 -7.06
CA LYS A 25 10.31 3.86 -8.30
C LYS A 25 10.97 2.51 -8.02
N THR A 26 10.52 1.48 -8.72
CA THR A 26 11.06 0.13 -8.57
C THR A 26 11.28 -0.49 -9.93
N ASN A 27 11.98 -1.63 -9.95
CA ASN A 27 12.21 -2.36 -11.19
C ASN A 27 11.03 -3.25 -11.59
N LYS A 28 9.94 -3.25 -10.81
CA LYS A 28 8.76 -4.04 -11.13
C LYS A 28 7.53 -3.14 -11.19
N ASN A 29 6.84 -3.17 -12.33
CA ASN A 29 5.63 -2.39 -12.49
C ASN A 29 4.50 -3.00 -11.67
N GLY A 30 3.60 -2.16 -11.16
CA GLY A 30 2.44 -2.62 -10.42
C GLY A 30 2.69 -2.98 -8.97
N ILE A 31 3.90 -2.76 -8.47
CA ILE A 31 4.24 -2.99 -7.07
C ILE A 31 3.41 -2.04 -6.20
N PRO A 32 2.96 -2.48 -5.01
CA PRO A 32 2.23 -1.60 -4.10
C PRO A 32 3.01 -0.34 -3.73
N ASP A 33 2.29 0.71 -3.34
CA ASP A 33 2.88 2.02 -3.07
C ASP A 33 3.81 2.03 -1.87
N LEU A 34 3.50 1.23 -0.85
CA LEU A 34 4.20 1.28 0.44
C LEU A 34 4.71 -0.09 0.85
N MET A 35 5.89 -0.09 1.48
CA MET A 35 6.42 -1.25 2.18
C MET A 35 6.58 -0.86 3.64
N CYS A 36 5.94 -1.61 4.54
CA CYS A 36 5.95 -1.30 5.97
C CYS A 36 6.61 -2.43 6.74
N LEU A 37 7.56 -2.07 7.59
CA LEU A 37 8.37 -3.03 8.33
C LEU A 37 8.20 -2.82 9.83
N LYS A 38 8.02 -3.92 10.57
CA LYS A 38 7.89 -3.86 12.03
C LYS A 38 8.07 -5.25 12.62
N ASP A 39 8.94 -5.37 13.59
CA ASP A 39 9.12 -6.63 14.35
C ASP A 39 9.32 -7.85 13.44
N GLY A 40 10.15 -7.70 12.42
CA GLY A 40 10.43 -8.79 11.48
C GLY A 40 9.31 -9.06 10.48
N LYS A 41 8.27 -8.23 10.47
CA LYS A 41 7.15 -8.38 9.54
C LYS A 41 7.26 -7.37 8.41
N CYS A 42 6.72 -7.74 7.25
CA CYS A 42 6.72 -6.87 6.07
C CYS A 42 5.32 -6.86 5.49
N VAL A 43 4.75 -5.67 5.37
CA VAL A 43 3.40 -5.48 4.83
C VAL A 43 3.49 -4.52 3.64
N PHE A 44 2.84 -4.89 2.54
CA PHE A 44 2.76 -4.04 1.34
C PHE A 44 1.36 -3.48 1.22
N ILE A 45 1.25 -2.18 0.98
CA ILE A 45 -0.05 -1.51 0.88
C ILE A 45 -0.15 -0.72 -0.42
N GLU A 46 -1.18 -1.03 -1.20
CA GLU A 46 -1.53 -0.24 -2.39
C GLU A 46 -2.60 0.75 -1.98
N CYS A 47 -2.30 2.05 -2.09
CA CYS A 47 -3.22 3.10 -1.67
C CYS A 47 -4.06 3.58 -2.85
N LYS A 48 -5.38 3.61 -2.68
CA LYS A 48 -6.30 4.03 -3.73
C LYS A 48 -7.25 5.09 -3.19
N GLU A 49 -7.52 6.10 -4.03
CA GLU A 49 -8.55 7.08 -3.70
C GLU A 49 -9.91 6.41 -3.85
N TYR A 50 -10.95 7.08 -3.34
CA TYR A 50 -12.30 6.52 -3.32
C TYR A 50 -12.77 6.01 -4.70
N THR A 51 -12.47 6.75 -5.77
CA THR A 51 -12.94 6.42 -7.12
C THR A 51 -12.01 5.49 -7.88
N ASP A 52 -10.83 5.21 -7.36
CA ASP A 52 -9.85 4.37 -8.06
C ASP A 52 -10.11 2.90 -7.83
N THR A 53 -9.66 2.08 -8.78
CA THR A 53 -9.72 0.63 -8.65
C THR A 53 -8.34 0.04 -8.93
N LEU A 54 -8.14 -1.20 -8.50
CA LEU A 54 -6.90 -1.91 -8.80
C LEU A 54 -6.80 -2.20 -10.28
N LYS A 55 -5.64 -1.90 -10.85
CA LYS A 55 -5.33 -2.33 -12.21
C LYS A 55 -4.92 -3.80 -12.17
N PRO A 56 -5.11 -4.54 -13.30
CA PRO A 56 -4.79 -5.97 -13.31
C PRO A 56 -3.38 -6.31 -12.83
N LEU A 57 -2.37 -5.53 -13.23
CA LEU A 57 -1.00 -5.79 -12.80
C LEU A 57 -0.83 -5.55 -11.30
N GLN A 58 -1.50 -4.54 -10.75
CA GLN A 58 -1.44 -4.28 -9.31
C GLN A 58 -2.04 -5.44 -8.52
N LYS A 59 -3.18 -5.95 -8.99
CA LYS A 59 -3.81 -7.11 -8.39
C LYS A 59 -2.89 -8.32 -8.46
N PHE A 60 -2.25 -8.54 -9.61
CA PHE A 60 -1.31 -9.64 -9.79
C PHE A 60 -0.15 -9.55 -8.78
N ARG A 61 0.42 -8.35 -8.60
CA ARG A 61 1.54 -8.18 -7.66
C ARG A 61 1.12 -8.44 -6.21
N ILE A 62 -0.07 -7.99 -5.83
CA ILE A 62 -0.58 -8.25 -4.49
C ILE A 62 -0.71 -9.76 -4.26
N GLU A 63 -1.29 -10.47 -5.22
CA GLU A 63 -1.43 -11.92 -5.11
C GLU A 63 -0.07 -12.62 -5.07
N GLU A 64 0.86 -12.17 -5.89
CA GLU A 64 2.21 -12.72 -5.93
C GLU A 64 2.91 -12.59 -4.57
N LEU A 65 2.83 -11.40 -3.96
CA LEU A 65 3.45 -11.14 -2.67
C LEU A 65 2.81 -11.99 -1.56
N ASN A 66 1.48 -12.11 -1.58
CA ASN A 66 0.80 -12.95 -0.60
C ASN A 66 1.19 -14.41 -0.74
N LYS A 67 1.37 -14.90 -1.97
CA LYS A 67 1.82 -16.28 -2.19
C LYS A 67 3.22 -16.53 -1.66
N MET A 68 4.06 -15.50 -1.63
CA MET A 68 5.41 -15.61 -1.07
C MET A 68 5.42 -15.60 0.45
N GLY A 69 4.26 -15.40 1.08
CA GLY A 69 4.16 -15.40 2.54
C GLY A 69 4.16 -14.01 3.17
N PHE A 70 4.22 -12.95 2.36
CA PHE A 70 4.11 -11.59 2.89
C PHE A 70 2.64 -11.18 2.90
N THR A 71 2.35 -10.11 3.62
CA THR A 71 1.00 -9.53 3.62
C THR A 71 0.96 -8.37 2.65
N ALA A 72 0.04 -8.42 1.69
CA ALA A 72 -0.14 -7.34 0.73
C ALA A 72 -1.63 -7.12 0.50
N TYR A 73 -2.04 -5.85 0.49
CA TYR A 73 -3.46 -5.53 0.31
C TYR A 73 -3.64 -4.11 -0.21
N MET A 74 -4.87 -3.82 -0.61
CA MET A 74 -5.26 -2.48 -1.03
C MET A 74 -5.95 -1.78 0.12
N ASP A 75 -5.57 -0.52 0.36
CA ASP A 75 -6.23 0.37 1.32
C ASP A 75 -6.88 1.49 0.51
N LYS A 76 -8.19 1.47 0.43
CA LYS A 76 -8.94 2.41 -0.38
C LYS A 76 -9.62 3.44 0.50
N ALA A 77 -9.54 4.70 0.08
CA ALA A 77 -10.20 5.78 0.80
C ALA A 77 -11.71 5.58 0.80
N GLU A 78 -12.35 5.91 1.91
CA GLU A 78 -13.79 5.86 2.01
C GLU A 78 -14.41 7.09 1.37
N LYS A 79 -15.65 6.94 0.91
CA LYS A 79 -16.39 8.08 0.37
C LYS A 79 -16.55 9.12 1.46
N SER A 80 -16.25 10.37 1.08
CA SER A 80 -16.38 11.48 2.00
C SER A 80 -17.85 11.67 2.40
N LYS A 81 -18.09 11.82 3.67
CA LYS A 81 -19.43 12.11 4.20
C LYS A 81 -19.56 13.60 4.43
N LYS A 82 -20.72 14.13 4.14
CA LYS A 82 -20.99 15.54 4.33
C LYS A 82 -22.01 15.71 5.43
#